data_6e4ffb4561aaa485c4d6afde448451d6
#
_entry.id   6e4ffb4561aaa485c4d6afde448451d6
#
_cell.length_a   1.000
_cell.length_b   1.000
_cell.length_c   1.000
_cell.angle_alpha   90.00
_cell.angle_beta   90.00
_cell.angle_gamma   90.00
#
_symmetry.space_group_name_H-M   'P 1'
#
loop_
_entity.id
_entity.type
_entity.pdbx_description
1 polymer ?
#
loop_
_entity_poly.entity_id
_entity_poly.type
_entity_poly.pdbx_seq_one_letter_code
_entity_poly.pdbx_strand_id
1 'polypeptide(L)'
;GALIAGAKYQGEFEERLKAVLNTITKSNGQIIMFIDEIHLLVGAGKTQGAMDAANLLKPMLARGELHCIGATTLDEYRKYIEKDPAFERRMQKVMVDEPTVEDTISIIRGLKERFESHHGVQILDSAIVAAATLSNRYISDRFLPDKAIDLIDEACAATRMQIDSMPVELDEISRKLMQLQIERVSLAKETSDASLKRLKEMDGEIANLTQKQTELTAKWQKEKDELYKAKNAKKDLELAKIELNKALSNADFEKAARLQYQTI
;
A
#
# COMPACT_ATOMS: atom_id res chain seq x y z
N GLY A 1 3.27 -16.63 -6.91
CA GLY A 1 4.03 -15.57 -7.59
C GLY A 1 5.53 -15.79 -7.51
N ALA A 2 6.14 -15.78 -6.32
CA ALA A 2 7.60 -15.88 -6.15
C ALA A 2 8.21 -17.19 -6.67
N LEU A 3 7.49 -18.30 -6.63
CA LEU A 3 7.93 -19.59 -7.18
C LEU A 3 7.96 -19.61 -8.71
N ILE A 4 7.10 -18.80 -9.34
CA ILE A 4 7.00 -18.69 -10.79
C ILE A 4 7.91 -17.54 -11.29
N ALA A 5 8.12 -16.51 -10.48
CA ALA A 5 8.95 -15.37 -10.83
C ALA A 5 10.42 -15.78 -11.02
N GLY A 6 10.95 -15.57 -12.22
CA GLY A 6 12.34 -15.87 -12.56
C GLY A 6 12.62 -17.35 -12.96
N ALA A 7 11.62 -18.22 -13.00
CA ALA A 7 11.77 -19.53 -13.62
C ALA A 7 11.77 -19.37 -15.16
N LYS A 8 12.92 -19.52 -15.80
CA LYS A 8 13.05 -19.44 -17.25
C LYS A 8 12.57 -20.70 -17.97
N TYR A 9 12.52 -21.81 -17.26
CA TYR A 9 12.12 -23.12 -17.78
C TYR A 9 11.15 -23.80 -16.79
N GLN A 10 10.25 -24.59 -17.32
CA GLN A 10 9.22 -25.34 -16.60
C GLN A 10 9.82 -26.25 -15.51
N GLY A 11 10.96 -26.90 -15.77
CA GLY A 11 11.63 -27.76 -14.81
C GLY A 11 12.12 -27.07 -13.52
N GLU A 12 12.53 -25.79 -13.60
CA GLU A 12 12.95 -25.01 -12.44
C GLU A 12 11.80 -24.76 -11.45
N PHE A 13 10.60 -24.48 -11.95
CA PHE A 13 9.42 -24.32 -11.11
C PHE A 13 9.06 -25.60 -10.38
N GLU A 14 9.08 -26.75 -11.09
CA GLU A 14 8.80 -28.03 -10.49
C GLU A 14 9.84 -28.42 -9.42
N GLU A 15 11.11 -28.20 -9.68
CA GLU A 15 12.18 -28.48 -8.71
C GLU A 15 12.04 -27.62 -7.46
N ARG A 16 11.75 -26.33 -7.61
CA ARG A 16 11.50 -25.42 -6.48
C ARG A 16 10.28 -25.84 -5.68
N LEU A 17 9.17 -26.19 -6.36
CA LEU A 17 7.96 -26.68 -5.70
C LEU A 17 8.22 -28.00 -4.98
N LYS A 18 8.92 -28.95 -5.58
CA LYS A 18 9.31 -30.23 -4.96
C LYS A 18 10.18 -30.00 -3.72
N ALA A 19 11.13 -29.07 -3.76
CA ALA A 19 11.97 -28.74 -2.62
C ALA A 19 11.15 -28.20 -1.44
N VAL A 20 10.20 -27.28 -1.70
CA VAL A 20 9.28 -26.74 -0.68
C VAL A 20 8.40 -27.85 -0.11
N LEU A 21 7.79 -28.67 -0.96
CA LEU A 21 6.93 -29.79 -0.54
C LEU A 21 7.67 -30.80 0.32
N ASN A 22 8.91 -31.17 -0.06
CA ASN A 22 9.75 -32.05 0.73
C ASN A 22 10.07 -31.48 2.12
N THR A 23 10.28 -30.17 2.23
CA THR A 23 10.50 -29.51 3.52
C THR A 23 9.25 -29.57 4.39
N ILE A 24 8.06 -29.34 3.80
CA ILE A 24 6.78 -29.42 4.50
C ILE A 24 6.53 -30.85 4.99
N THR A 25 6.71 -31.85 4.14
CA THR A 25 6.51 -33.25 4.52
C THR A 25 7.43 -33.67 5.68
N LYS A 26 8.69 -33.26 5.65
CA LYS A 26 9.64 -33.52 6.74
C LYS A 26 9.27 -32.87 8.07
N SER A 27 8.43 -31.86 8.07
CA SER A 27 7.98 -31.17 9.28
C SER A 27 6.91 -31.94 10.07
N ASN A 28 6.45 -33.12 9.59
CA ASN A 28 5.44 -33.96 10.24
C ASN A 28 4.16 -33.18 10.64
N GLY A 29 3.66 -32.34 9.73
CA GLY A 29 2.41 -31.60 9.93
C GLY A 29 2.53 -30.29 10.72
N GLN A 30 3.75 -29.86 11.10
CA GLN A 30 3.96 -28.59 11.80
C GLN A 30 3.84 -27.35 10.88
N ILE A 31 3.88 -27.57 9.56
CA ILE A 31 3.79 -26.49 8.57
C ILE A 31 2.45 -26.64 7.81
N ILE A 32 1.67 -25.57 7.80
CA ILE A 32 0.46 -25.43 6.98
C ILE A 32 0.84 -24.55 5.80
N MET A 33 0.62 -25.06 4.58
CA MET A 33 0.90 -24.30 3.36
C MET A 33 -0.34 -23.49 2.95
N PHE A 34 -0.17 -22.19 2.74
CA PHE A 34 -1.22 -21.37 2.14
C PHE A 34 -0.94 -21.21 0.65
N ILE A 35 -1.96 -21.47 -0.18
CA ILE A 35 -1.91 -21.34 -1.64
C ILE A 35 -2.99 -20.35 -2.07
N ASP A 36 -2.56 -19.14 -2.43
CA ASP A 36 -3.45 -18.18 -3.05
C ASP A 36 -3.71 -18.56 -4.52
N GLU A 37 -4.91 -18.26 -5.02
CA GLU A 37 -5.34 -18.60 -6.39
C GLU A 37 -5.09 -20.08 -6.73
N ILE A 38 -5.50 -21.01 -5.83
CA ILE A 38 -5.22 -22.44 -5.99
C ILE A 38 -5.76 -23.01 -7.31
N HIS A 39 -6.77 -22.39 -7.88
CA HIS A 39 -7.32 -22.77 -9.19
C HIS A 39 -6.27 -22.70 -10.31
N LEU A 40 -5.25 -21.83 -10.21
CA LEU A 40 -4.16 -21.77 -11.17
C LEU A 40 -3.34 -23.06 -11.20
N LEU A 41 -3.26 -23.78 -10.07
CA LEU A 41 -2.56 -25.05 -9.99
C LEU A 41 -3.42 -26.22 -10.50
N VAL A 42 -4.75 -26.11 -10.40
CA VAL A 42 -5.70 -27.21 -10.71
C VAL A 42 -6.26 -27.08 -12.13
N GLY A 43 -6.58 -25.86 -12.55
CA GLY A 43 -7.34 -25.60 -13.78
C GLY A 43 -6.50 -25.31 -15.02
N ALA A 44 -5.23 -25.04 -14.88
CA ALA A 44 -4.35 -24.67 -15.97
C ALA A 44 -3.85 -25.86 -16.82
N GLY A 45 -4.49 -27.02 -16.69
CA GLY A 45 -4.19 -28.23 -17.49
C GLY A 45 -4.31 -28.10 -19.01
N LYS A 46 -4.53 -26.88 -19.52
CA LYS A 46 -4.46 -26.55 -20.95
C LYS A 46 -3.20 -25.78 -21.34
N THR A 47 -2.44 -25.28 -20.37
CA THR A 47 -1.09 -24.70 -20.57
C THR A 47 -0.07 -25.63 -19.92
N GLN A 48 0.95 -26.02 -20.64
CA GLN A 48 1.88 -27.11 -20.32
C GLN A 48 2.58 -27.10 -18.94
N GLY A 49 2.53 -26.03 -18.15
CA GLY A 49 3.23 -25.94 -16.87
C GLY A 49 2.40 -26.17 -15.61
N ALA A 50 1.09 -26.02 -15.66
CA ALA A 50 0.24 -26.12 -14.47
C ALA A 50 -0.26 -27.56 -14.20
N MET A 51 -0.25 -28.42 -15.20
CA MET A 51 -0.61 -29.84 -15.05
C MET A 51 0.31 -30.58 -14.05
N ASP A 52 1.56 -30.15 -13.98
CA ASP A 52 2.55 -30.87 -13.19
C ASP A 52 2.46 -30.50 -11.68
N ALA A 53 2.13 -29.28 -11.35
CA ALA A 53 1.96 -28.86 -9.96
C ALA A 53 0.77 -29.57 -9.27
N ALA A 54 -0.37 -29.69 -9.96
CA ALA A 54 -1.52 -30.43 -9.44
C ALA A 54 -1.20 -31.91 -9.19
N ASN A 55 -0.47 -32.52 -10.11
CA ASN A 55 -0.05 -33.92 -10.00
C ASN A 55 0.94 -34.18 -8.86
N LEU A 56 1.71 -33.18 -8.46
CA LEU A 56 2.59 -33.25 -7.28
C LEU A 56 1.80 -33.14 -5.96
N LEU A 57 0.78 -32.26 -5.93
CA LEU A 57 0.00 -32.00 -4.70
C LEU A 57 -1.00 -33.13 -4.41
N LYS A 58 -1.67 -33.67 -5.42
CA LYS A 58 -2.71 -34.70 -5.28
C LYS A 58 -2.31 -35.92 -4.45
N PRO A 59 -1.14 -36.56 -4.68
CA PRO A 59 -0.72 -37.70 -3.90
C PRO A 59 -0.45 -37.35 -2.43
N MET A 60 0.13 -36.19 -2.18
CA MET A 60 0.49 -35.74 -0.83
C MET A 60 -0.75 -35.38 0.00
N LEU A 61 -1.73 -34.70 -0.62
CA LEU A 61 -3.05 -34.48 -0.02
C LEU A 61 -3.77 -35.81 0.26
N ALA A 62 -3.63 -36.79 -0.64
CA ALA A 62 -4.26 -38.09 -0.49
C ALA A 62 -3.71 -38.87 0.72
N ARG A 63 -2.42 -38.76 0.99
CA ARG A 63 -1.76 -39.44 2.10
C ARG A 63 -1.80 -38.65 3.42
N GLY A 64 -2.38 -37.43 3.41
CA GLY A 64 -2.38 -36.55 4.58
C GLY A 64 -1.01 -35.97 4.93
N GLU A 65 -0.05 -36.06 4.02
CA GLU A 65 1.32 -35.54 4.20
C GLU A 65 1.42 -34.03 4.05
N LEU A 66 0.41 -33.43 3.41
CA LEU A 66 0.32 -32.00 3.16
C LEU A 66 -0.94 -31.41 3.78
N HIS A 67 -0.74 -30.49 4.73
CA HIS A 67 -1.80 -29.65 5.23
C HIS A 67 -1.77 -28.31 4.47
N CYS A 68 -2.83 -27.97 3.74
CA CYS A 68 -2.87 -26.74 3.00
C CYS A 68 -4.23 -26.02 3.07
N ILE A 69 -4.17 -24.72 2.96
CA ILE A 69 -5.31 -23.82 2.82
C ILE A 69 -5.21 -23.23 1.41
N GLY A 70 -6.21 -23.46 0.57
CA GLY A 70 -6.30 -22.89 -0.76
C GLY A 70 -7.35 -21.79 -0.81
N ALA A 71 -6.98 -20.63 -1.36
CA ALA A 71 -7.93 -19.55 -1.62
C ALA A 71 -8.27 -19.46 -3.10
N THR A 72 -9.52 -19.19 -3.43
CA THR A 72 -10.02 -18.99 -4.79
C THR A 72 -11.37 -18.28 -4.77
N THR A 73 -11.82 -17.79 -5.91
CA THR A 73 -13.18 -17.25 -6.06
C THR A 73 -14.22 -18.36 -6.25
N LEU A 74 -15.50 -18.05 -6.00
CA LEU A 74 -16.59 -19.01 -6.18
C LEU A 74 -16.71 -19.50 -7.63
N ASP A 75 -16.53 -18.60 -8.60
CA ASP A 75 -16.64 -18.93 -10.02
C ASP A 75 -15.50 -19.84 -10.47
N GLU A 76 -14.29 -19.58 -10.01
CA GLU A 76 -13.11 -20.40 -10.29
C GLU A 76 -13.16 -21.73 -9.56
N TYR A 77 -13.70 -21.75 -8.33
CA TYR A 77 -13.97 -23.00 -7.62
C TYR A 77 -14.87 -23.91 -8.45
N ARG A 78 -16.05 -23.42 -8.88
CA ARG A 78 -17.00 -24.18 -9.72
C ARG A 78 -16.40 -24.61 -11.06
N LYS A 79 -15.57 -23.76 -11.64
CA LYS A 79 -14.98 -24.00 -12.97
C LYS A 79 -13.85 -25.02 -12.94
N TYR A 80 -13.05 -25.02 -11.89
CA TYR A 80 -11.79 -25.77 -11.85
C TYR A 80 -11.69 -26.79 -10.73
N ILE A 81 -12.05 -26.44 -9.49
CA ILE A 81 -11.86 -27.31 -8.32
C ILE A 81 -12.97 -28.35 -8.22
N GLU A 82 -14.21 -27.95 -8.34
CA GLU A 82 -15.39 -28.85 -8.25
C GLU A 82 -15.38 -29.92 -9.34
N LYS A 83 -14.78 -29.65 -10.49
CA LYS A 83 -14.64 -30.61 -11.59
C LYS A 83 -13.50 -31.59 -11.41
N ASP A 84 -12.66 -31.42 -10.42
CA ASP A 84 -11.57 -32.33 -10.10
C ASP A 84 -11.87 -33.13 -8.84
N PRO A 85 -12.39 -34.40 -8.97
CA PRO A 85 -12.79 -35.20 -7.83
C PRO A 85 -11.65 -35.48 -6.85
N ALA A 86 -10.40 -35.36 -7.29
CA ALA A 86 -9.27 -35.59 -6.44
C ALA A 86 -9.02 -34.45 -5.46
N PHE A 87 -9.29 -33.22 -5.85
CA PHE A 87 -9.22 -32.05 -4.95
C PHE A 87 -10.50 -31.93 -4.11
N GLU A 88 -11.67 -32.07 -4.72
CA GLU A 88 -12.97 -31.91 -4.04
C GLU A 88 -13.10 -32.81 -2.80
N ARG A 89 -12.67 -34.07 -2.91
CA ARG A 89 -12.76 -35.05 -1.80
C ARG A 89 -11.75 -34.83 -0.69
N ARG A 90 -10.73 -33.96 -0.90
CA ARG A 90 -9.62 -33.82 0.02
C ARG A 90 -9.50 -32.44 0.64
N MET A 91 -10.36 -31.52 0.23
CA MET A 91 -10.43 -30.17 0.75
C MET A 91 -11.82 -29.85 1.29
N GLN A 92 -11.87 -29.38 2.53
CA GLN A 92 -13.09 -28.89 3.13
C GLN A 92 -13.36 -27.46 2.62
N LYS A 93 -14.58 -27.24 2.11
CA LYS A 93 -15.03 -25.89 1.72
C LYS A 93 -15.26 -25.02 2.94
N VAL A 94 -14.71 -23.84 2.95
CA VAL A 94 -14.97 -22.79 3.93
C VAL A 94 -15.39 -21.55 3.17
N MET A 95 -16.63 -21.15 3.32
CA MET A 95 -17.17 -19.93 2.72
C MET A 95 -16.68 -18.73 3.52
N VAL A 96 -16.20 -17.72 2.81
CA VAL A 96 -15.83 -16.41 3.37
C VAL A 96 -16.78 -15.40 2.74
N ASP A 97 -17.81 -15.02 3.50
CA ASP A 97 -18.80 -14.05 3.06
C ASP A 97 -18.29 -12.62 3.15
N GLU A 98 -18.93 -11.71 2.43
CA GLU A 98 -18.66 -10.27 2.53
C GLU A 98 -18.98 -9.78 3.96
N PRO A 99 -18.08 -9.08 4.63
CA PRO A 99 -18.34 -8.56 5.97
C PRO A 99 -19.42 -7.48 5.96
N THR A 100 -20.09 -7.32 7.10
CA THR A 100 -21.05 -6.23 7.30
C THR A 100 -20.34 -4.86 7.33
N VAL A 101 -21.12 -3.77 7.28
CA VAL A 101 -20.57 -2.41 7.44
C VAL A 101 -19.91 -2.24 8.81
N GLU A 102 -20.52 -2.79 9.88
CA GLU A 102 -19.98 -2.76 11.24
C GLU A 102 -18.66 -3.54 11.36
N ASP A 103 -18.59 -4.72 10.76
CA ASP A 103 -17.36 -5.51 10.72
C ASP A 103 -16.28 -4.78 9.93
N THR A 104 -16.63 -4.16 8.81
CA THR A 104 -15.72 -3.37 7.98
C THR A 104 -15.15 -2.18 8.75
N ILE A 105 -15.98 -1.45 9.51
CA ILE A 105 -15.51 -0.36 10.39
C ILE A 105 -14.47 -0.89 11.39
N SER A 106 -14.74 -2.06 11.99
CA SER A 106 -13.82 -2.68 12.94
C SER A 106 -12.49 -3.09 12.29
N ILE A 107 -12.56 -3.66 11.08
CA ILE A 107 -11.37 -4.02 10.28
C ILE A 107 -10.53 -2.77 9.98
N ILE A 108 -11.15 -1.70 9.49
CA ILE A 108 -10.44 -0.47 9.13
C ILE A 108 -9.84 0.21 10.38
N ARG A 109 -10.54 0.19 11.52
CA ARG A 109 -9.98 0.66 12.80
C ARG A 109 -8.70 -0.07 13.16
N GLY A 110 -8.64 -1.40 12.93
CA GLY A 110 -7.43 -2.19 13.11
C GLY A 110 -6.28 -1.86 12.14
N LEU A 111 -6.60 -1.32 10.97
CA LEU A 111 -5.63 -0.91 9.96
C LEU A 111 -5.22 0.56 10.06
N LYS A 112 -5.96 1.38 10.82
CA LYS A 112 -5.82 2.84 10.90
C LYS A 112 -4.39 3.29 11.14
N GLU A 113 -3.71 2.75 12.15
CA GLU A 113 -2.34 3.15 12.49
C GLU A 113 -1.35 2.91 11.33
N ARG A 114 -1.55 1.83 10.57
CA ARG A 114 -0.71 1.52 9.39
C ARG A 114 -0.90 2.53 8.27
N PHE A 115 -2.15 2.90 7.96
CA PHE A 115 -2.45 3.92 6.95
C PHE A 115 -1.94 5.30 7.38
N GLU A 116 -2.14 5.68 8.65
CA GLU A 116 -1.61 6.93 9.19
C GLU A 116 -0.09 7.00 9.11
N SER A 117 0.60 5.91 9.43
CA SER A 117 2.06 5.82 9.35
C SER A 117 2.54 5.89 7.90
N HIS A 118 1.88 5.16 6.99
CA HIS A 118 2.25 5.10 5.58
C HIS A 118 2.10 6.46 4.88
N HIS A 119 0.92 7.07 4.97
CA HIS A 119 0.63 8.33 4.30
C HIS A 119 1.13 9.55 5.10
N GLY A 120 1.30 9.42 6.42
CA GLY A 120 1.68 10.54 7.30
C GLY A 120 0.54 11.54 7.50
N VAL A 121 -0.69 11.08 7.48
CA VAL A 121 -1.93 11.83 7.72
C VAL A 121 -2.68 11.22 8.90
N GLN A 122 -3.56 11.99 9.54
CA GLN A 122 -4.42 11.53 10.60
C GLN A 122 -5.79 11.13 10.03
N ILE A 123 -6.32 9.97 10.44
CA ILE A 123 -7.61 9.46 10.01
C ILE A 123 -8.59 9.58 11.18
N LEU A 124 -9.65 10.36 11.00
CA LEU A 124 -10.71 10.48 11.99
C LEU A 124 -11.62 9.24 11.96
N ASP A 125 -12.17 8.87 13.11
CA ASP A 125 -13.11 7.74 13.19
C ASP A 125 -14.36 7.96 12.32
N SER A 126 -14.83 9.21 12.25
CA SER A 126 -15.93 9.60 11.36
C SER A 126 -15.63 9.34 9.88
N ALA A 127 -14.37 9.47 9.45
CA ALA A 127 -13.96 9.16 8.08
C ALA A 127 -14.02 7.65 7.81
N ILE A 128 -13.64 6.81 8.80
CA ILE A 128 -13.74 5.36 8.71
C ILE A 128 -15.22 4.93 8.56
N VAL A 129 -16.10 5.46 9.41
CA VAL A 129 -17.53 5.19 9.34
C VAL A 129 -18.12 5.64 8.00
N ALA A 130 -17.73 6.84 7.54
CA ALA A 130 -18.17 7.36 6.24
C ALA A 130 -17.67 6.48 5.08
N ALA A 131 -16.41 6.06 5.08
CA ALA A 131 -15.84 5.21 4.04
C ALA A 131 -16.58 3.86 3.94
N ALA A 132 -16.83 3.19 5.05
CA ALA A 132 -17.58 1.93 5.07
C ALA A 132 -19.02 2.10 4.60
N THR A 133 -19.73 3.14 5.09
CA THR A 133 -21.13 3.36 4.77
C THR A 133 -21.33 3.82 3.32
N LEU A 134 -20.52 4.78 2.86
CA LEU A 134 -20.65 5.35 1.52
C LEU A 134 -20.19 4.37 0.44
N SER A 135 -19.09 3.63 0.69
CA SER A 135 -18.66 2.58 -0.25
C SER A 135 -19.71 1.51 -0.41
N ASN A 136 -20.33 1.06 0.70
CA ASN A 136 -21.40 0.06 0.63
C ASN A 136 -22.61 0.56 -0.17
N ARG A 137 -22.93 1.86 -0.05
CA ARG A 137 -24.10 2.46 -0.70
C ARG A 137 -23.90 2.79 -2.18
N TYR A 138 -22.69 3.26 -2.55
CA TYR A 138 -22.46 3.86 -3.87
C TYR A 138 -21.52 3.06 -4.76
N ILE A 139 -20.73 2.13 -4.23
CA ILE A 139 -19.84 1.28 -5.00
C ILE A 139 -20.43 -0.13 -5.05
N SER A 140 -21.00 -0.50 -6.19
CA SER A 140 -21.69 -1.78 -6.40
C SER A 140 -20.86 -2.85 -7.10
N ASP A 141 -19.76 -2.48 -7.73
CA ASP A 141 -18.88 -3.36 -8.51
C ASP A 141 -17.74 -3.98 -7.70
N ARG A 142 -17.65 -3.66 -6.42
CA ARG A 142 -16.65 -4.16 -5.48
C ARG A 142 -17.29 -4.56 -4.15
N PHE A 143 -16.60 -5.38 -3.38
CA PHE A 143 -17.06 -5.92 -2.10
C PHE A 143 -16.39 -5.21 -0.92
N LEU A 144 -17.05 -5.24 0.24
CA LEU A 144 -16.44 -4.92 1.53
C LEU A 144 -15.48 -6.06 1.94
N PRO A 145 -14.39 -5.78 2.65
CA PRO A 145 -13.95 -4.46 3.12
C PRO A 145 -13.17 -3.64 2.08
N ASP A 146 -12.76 -4.24 0.96
CA ASP A 146 -11.79 -3.68 0.02
C ASP A 146 -12.21 -2.31 -0.51
N LYS A 147 -13.45 -2.15 -0.96
CA LYS A 147 -13.95 -0.85 -1.47
C LYS A 147 -13.89 0.29 -0.44
N ALA A 148 -14.01 -0.03 0.84
CA ALA A 148 -13.89 0.95 1.91
C ALA A 148 -12.43 1.25 2.25
N ILE A 149 -11.57 0.25 2.19
CA ILE A 149 -10.12 0.38 2.35
C ILE A 149 -9.55 1.24 1.22
N ASP A 150 -9.93 0.99 -0.04
CA ASP A 150 -9.51 1.78 -1.19
C ASP A 150 -9.89 3.26 -1.05
N LEU A 151 -11.11 3.56 -0.55
CA LEU A 151 -11.52 4.95 -0.30
C LEU A 151 -10.66 5.64 0.76
N ILE A 152 -10.29 4.95 1.82
CA ILE A 152 -9.40 5.48 2.86
C ILE A 152 -8.00 5.72 2.28
N ASP A 153 -7.47 4.76 1.53
CA ASP A 153 -6.14 4.87 0.92
C ASP A 153 -6.07 6.06 -0.04
N GLU A 154 -7.04 6.19 -0.94
CA GLU A 154 -7.11 7.28 -1.90
C GLU A 154 -7.33 8.64 -1.23
N ALA A 155 -8.19 8.72 -0.22
CA ALA A 155 -8.40 9.95 0.55
C ALA A 155 -7.13 10.38 1.30
N CYS A 156 -6.41 9.43 1.89
CA CYS A 156 -5.12 9.68 2.53
C CYS A 156 -4.06 10.15 1.53
N ALA A 157 -3.99 9.52 0.36
CA ALA A 157 -3.07 9.91 -0.70
C ALA A 157 -3.38 11.33 -1.24
N ALA A 158 -4.66 11.64 -1.47
CA ALA A 158 -5.10 12.97 -1.89
C ALA A 158 -4.78 14.05 -0.85
N THR A 159 -5.06 13.77 0.43
CA THR A 159 -4.72 14.67 1.54
C THR A 159 -3.21 14.88 1.64
N ARG A 160 -2.43 13.82 1.48
CA ARG A 160 -0.97 13.90 1.47
C ARG A 160 -0.46 14.75 0.32
N MET A 161 -1.02 14.59 -0.87
CA MET A 161 -0.68 15.42 -2.03
C MET A 161 -0.97 16.89 -1.79
N GLN A 162 -2.09 17.22 -1.12
CA GLN A 162 -2.43 18.60 -0.75
C GLN A 162 -1.41 19.18 0.24
N ILE A 163 -0.98 18.41 1.25
CA ILE A 163 0.03 18.83 2.23
C ILE A 163 1.37 19.07 1.55
N ASP A 164 1.75 18.23 0.59
CA ASP A 164 3.04 18.33 -0.10
C ASP A 164 3.05 19.39 -1.21
N SER A 165 1.89 19.79 -1.71
CA SER A 165 1.79 20.80 -2.76
C SER A 165 2.07 22.22 -2.23
N MET A 166 2.56 23.05 -3.13
CA MET A 166 2.82 24.47 -2.85
C MET A 166 1.49 25.19 -2.56
N PRO A 167 1.40 26.02 -1.51
CA PRO A 167 0.23 26.85 -1.26
C PRO A 167 -0.14 27.70 -2.47
N VAL A 168 -1.44 27.88 -2.74
CA VAL A 168 -1.94 28.61 -3.89
C VAL A 168 -1.39 30.04 -3.93
N GLU A 169 -1.32 30.73 -2.79
CA GLU A 169 -0.75 32.08 -2.69
C GLU A 169 0.71 32.14 -3.13
N LEU A 170 1.51 31.12 -2.78
CA LEU A 170 2.92 31.04 -3.15
C LEU A 170 3.09 30.74 -4.65
N ASP A 171 2.24 29.90 -5.21
CA ASP A 171 2.23 29.60 -6.64
C ASP A 171 1.85 30.83 -7.47
N GLU A 172 0.82 31.58 -7.07
CA GLU A 172 0.40 32.83 -7.72
C GLU A 172 1.53 33.89 -7.72
N ILE A 173 2.20 34.09 -6.57
CA ILE A 173 3.35 35.00 -6.45
C ILE A 173 4.49 34.53 -7.37
N SER A 174 4.77 33.23 -7.38
CA SER A 174 5.84 32.67 -8.20
C SER A 174 5.59 32.84 -9.70
N ARG A 175 4.34 32.66 -10.15
CA ARG A 175 3.95 32.89 -11.55
C ARG A 175 4.03 34.36 -11.92
N LYS A 176 3.57 35.26 -11.04
CA LYS A 176 3.65 36.70 -11.27
C LYS A 176 5.09 37.18 -11.32
N LEU A 177 5.96 36.70 -10.44
CA LEU A 177 7.39 36.98 -10.48
C LEU A 177 8.00 36.53 -11.81
N MET A 178 7.69 35.32 -12.26
CA MET A 178 8.20 34.80 -13.54
C MET A 178 7.75 35.69 -14.72
N GLN A 179 6.50 36.11 -14.75
CA GLN A 179 5.97 37.02 -15.78
C GLN A 179 6.74 38.37 -15.79
N LEU A 180 6.90 38.99 -14.61
CA LEU A 180 7.62 40.25 -14.50
C LEU A 180 9.11 40.09 -14.87
N GLN A 181 9.75 38.99 -14.53
CA GLN A 181 11.12 38.72 -14.92
C GLN A 181 11.28 38.57 -16.44
N ILE A 182 10.34 37.90 -17.12
CA ILE A 182 10.31 37.76 -18.57
C ILE A 182 10.10 39.13 -19.23
N GLU A 183 9.13 39.93 -18.75
CA GLU A 183 8.87 41.31 -19.23
C GLU A 183 10.11 42.19 -19.05
N ARG A 184 10.74 42.13 -17.89
CA ARG A 184 11.96 42.86 -17.56
C ARG A 184 13.11 42.57 -18.56
N VAL A 185 13.33 41.29 -18.87
CA VAL A 185 14.37 40.89 -19.84
C VAL A 185 14.06 41.42 -21.25
N SER A 186 12.79 41.50 -21.62
CA SER A 186 12.38 42.05 -22.90
C SER A 186 12.58 43.56 -22.95
N LEU A 187 12.09 44.29 -21.92
CA LEU A 187 12.20 45.75 -21.85
C LEU A 187 13.64 46.26 -21.64
N ALA A 188 14.52 45.45 -21.01
CA ALA A 188 15.93 45.80 -20.85
C ALA A 188 16.70 45.94 -22.18
N LYS A 189 16.15 45.46 -23.28
CA LYS A 189 16.69 45.60 -24.65
C LYS A 189 16.27 46.91 -25.32
N GLU A 190 15.31 47.62 -24.73
CA GLU A 190 14.79 48.86 -25.25
C GLU A 190 15.40 50.06 -24.56
N THR A 191 15.63 51.15 -25.32
CA THR A 191 16.29 52.37 -24.83
C THR A 191 15.36 53.58 -24.72
N SER A 192 14.00 53.35 -24.79
CA SER A 192 13.04 54.44 -24.69
C SER A 192 12.86 54.88 -23.22
N ASP A 193 12.59 56.20 -23.02
CA ASP A 193 12.32 56.72 -21.67
C ASP A 193 11.12 56.07 -20.98
N ALA A 194 10.12 55.67 -21.76
CA ALA A 194 8.96 54.91 -21.25
C ALA A 194 9.35 53.54 -20.71
N SER A 195 10.20 52.80 -21.44
CA SER A 195 10.72 51.48 -21.04
C SER A 195 11.59 51.58 -19.79
N LEU A 196 12.43 52.64 -19.69
CA LEU A 196 13.26 52.88 -18.49
C LEU A 196 12.41 53.18 -17.23
N LYS A 197 11.33 53.93 -17.39
CA LYS A 197 10.42 54.21 -16.28
C LYS A 197 9.71 52.93 -15.83
N ARG A 198 9.17 52.15 -16.79
CA ARG A 198 8.52 50.85 -16.50
C ARG A 198 9.46 49.86 -15.83
N LEU A 199 10.73 49.79 -16.25
CA LEU A 199 11.75 48.94 -15.63
C LEU A 199 11.97 49.27 -14.14
N LYS A 200 12.01 50.55 -13.76
CA LYS A 200 12.16 50.97 -12.36
C LYS A 200 10.94 50.55 -11.51
N GLU A 201 9.74 50.74 -12.07
CA GLU A 201 8.49 50.30 -11.40
C GLU A 201 8.49 48.78 -11.18
N MET A 202 8.84 48.01 -12.22
CA MET A 202 8.94 46.56 -12.17
C MET A 202 10.00 46.04 -11.19
N ASP A 203 11.18 46.71 -11.13
CA ASP A 203 12.21 46.33 -10.16
C ASP A 203 11.70 46.46 -8.72
N GLY A 204 10.90 47.49 -8.43
CA GLY A 204 10.24 47.64 -7.14
C GLY A 204 9.17 46.56 -6.87
N GLU A 205 8.35 46.24 -7.88
CA GLU A 205 7.36 45.15 -7.76
C GLU A 205 8.04 43.78 -7.56
N ILE A 206 9.08 43.48 -8.33
CA ILE A 206 9.87 42.25 -8.23
C ILE A 206 10.49 42.13 -6.84
N ALA A 207 11.09 43.19 -6.30
CA ALA A 207 11.69 43.18 -4.97
C ALA A 207 10.65 42.86 -3.88
N ASN A 208 9.47 43.54 -3.93
CA ASN A 208 8.39 43.30 -2.97
C ASN A 208 7.83 41.86 -3.05
N LEU A 209 7.60 41.37 -4.28
CA LEU A 209 7.08 40.01 -4.47
C LEU A 209 8.12 38.95 -4.08
N THR A 210 9.40 39.18 -4.34
CA THR A 210 10.51 38.31 -3.93
C THR A 210 10.60 38.19 -2.41
N GLN A 211 10.46 39.32 -1.70
CA GLN A 211 10.41 39.31 -0.25
C GLN A 211 9.24 38.47 0.27
N LYS A 212 8.04 38.73 -0.24
CA LYS A 212 6.84 37.94 0.13
C LYS A 212 6.99 36.45 -0.18
N GLN A 213 7.53 36.13 -1.35
CA GLN A 213 7.81 34.74 -1.72
C GLN A 213 8.76 34.07 -0.73
N THR A 214 9.82 34.76 -0.32
CA THR A 214 10.81 34.25 0.63
C THR A 214 10.18 34.00 2.00
N GLU A 215 9.37 34.94 2.50
CA GLU A 215 8.67 34.81 3.78
C GLU A 215 7.68 33.64 3.77
N LEU A 216 6.84 33.54 2.73
CA LEU A 216 5.88 32.44 2.58
C LEU A 216 6.56 31.09 2.37
N THR A 217 7.64 31.05 1.60
CA THR A 217 8.41 29.82 1.39
C THR A 217 9.03 29.34 2.70
N ALA A 218 9.62 30.24 3.49
CA ALA A 218 10.22 29.89 4.78
C ALA A 218 9.15 29.36 5.76
N LYS A 219 7.96 29.99 5.79
CA LYS A 219 6.84 29.55 6.62
C LYS A 219 6.34 28.18 6.22
N TRP A 220 6.06 27.99 4.93
CA TRP A 220 5.62 26.71 4.38
C TRP A 220 6.64 25.59 4.62
N GLN A 221 7.94 25.86 4.39
CA GLN A 221 9.00 24.88 4.61
C GLN A 221 9.08 24.47 6.09
N LYS A 222 8.94 25.42 7.01
CA LYS A 222 8.94 25.14 8.45
C LYS A 222 7.76 24.24 8.84
N GLU A 223 6.55 24.56 8.39
CA GLU A 223 5.35 23.74 8.64
C GLU A 223 5.51 22.32 8.07
N LYS A 224 6.05 22.22 6.87
CA LYS A 224 6.35 20.94 6.21
C LYS A 224 7.37 20.12 7.00
N ASP A 225 8.45 20.73 7.47
CA ASP A 225 9.49 20.05 8.24
C ASP A 225 8.95 19.53 9.59
N GLU A 226 8.07 20.28 10.25
CA GLU A 226 7.40 19.84 11.49
C GLU A 226 6.51 18.61 11.24
N LEU A 227 5.73 18.60 10.15
CA LEU A 227 4.92 17.45 9.75
C LEU A 227 5.79 16.22 9.41
N TYR A 228 6.90 16.41 8.71
CA TYR A 228 7.84 15.31 8.41
C TYR A 228 8.51 14.73 9.65
N LYS A 229 8.87 15.58 10.63
CA LYS A 229 9.41 15.10 11.92
C LYS A 229 8.38 14.25 12.65
N ALA A 230 7.13 14.70 12.71
CA ALA A 230 6.05 13.94 13.35
C ALA A 230 5.79 12.60 12.63
N LYS A 231 5.81 12.59 11.29
CA LYS A 231 5.67 11.38 10.48
C LYS A 231 6.81 10.38 10.75
N ASN A 232 8.05 10.85 10.75
CA ASN A 232 9.21 9.99 10.98
C ASN A 232 9.17 9.39 12.40
N ALA A 233 8.83 10.19 13.42
CA ALA A 233 8.68 9.69 14.78
C ALA A 233 7.60 8.60 14.90
N LYS A 234 6.44 8.76 14.22
CA LYS A 234 5.39 7.71 14.17
C LYS A 234 5.90 6.44 13.49
N LYS A 235 6.63 6.57 12.37
CA LYS A 235 7.22 5.43 11.65
C LYS A 235 8.23 4.69 12.51
N ASP A 236 9.11 5.41 13.20
CA ASP A 236 10.12 4.82 14.06
C ASP A 236 9.48 4.07 15.24
N LEU A 237 8.41 4.64 15.81
CA LEU A 237 7.61 3.99 16.87
C LEU A 237 6.96 2.70 16.36
N GLU A 238 6.41 2.69 15.14
CA GLU A 238 5.81 1.49 14.55
C GLU A 238 6.85 0.40 14.29
N LEU A 239 8.01 0.77 13.76
CA LEU A 239 9.12 -0.17 13.59
C LEU A 239 9.59 -0.76 14.92
N ALA A 240 9.70 0.08 15.97
CA ALA A 240 10.06 -0.39 17.31
C ALA A 240 8.99 -1.35 17.89
N LYS A 241 7.70 -1.09 17.69
CA LYS A 241 6.60 -2.01 18.08
C LYS A 241 6.69 -3.36 17.33
N ILE A 242 7.00 -3.35 16.04
CA ILE A 242 7.18 -4.58 15.24
C ILE A 242 8.38 -5.38 15.76
N GLU A 243 9.49 -4.71 16.05
CA GLU A 243 10.67 -5.37 16.61
C GLU A 243 10.42 -5.91 18.02
N LEU A 244 9.68 -5.19 18.86
CA LEU A 244 9.25 -5.66 20.17
C LEU A 244 8.44 -6.95 20.05
N ASN A 245 7.45 -6.98 19.19
CA ASN A 245 6.61 -8.16 18.96
C ASN A 245 7.43 -9.35 18.44
N LYS A 246 8.41 -9.12 17.56
CA LYS A 246 9.34 -10.17 17.09
C LYS A 246 10.22 -10.69 18.21
N ALA A 247 10.75 -9.79 19.07
CA ALA A 247 11.56 -10.19 20.22
C ALA A 247 10.77 -11.03 21.21
N LEU A 248 9.52 -10.64 21.51
CA LEU A 248 8.59 -11.41 22.35
C LEU A 248 8.27 -12.79 21.74
N SER A 249 8.01 -12.87 20.44
CA SER A 249 7.73 -14.12 19.75
C SER A 249 8.93 -15.07 19.74
N ASN A 250 10.14 -14.54 19.75
CA ASN A 250 11.39 -15.32 19.79
C ASN A 250 11.87 -15.58 21.23
N ALA A 251 11.08 -15.21 22.26
CA ALA A 251 11.43 -15.30 23.68
C ALA A 251 12.72 -14.55 24.06
N ASP A 252 13.10 -13.52 23.28
CA ASP A 252 14.23 -12.64 23.58
C ASP A 252 13.78 -11.50 24.51
N PHE A 253 13.64 -11.84 25.79
CA PHE A 253 13.12 -10.92 26.80
C PHE A 253 14.05 -9.73 27.09
N GLU A 254 15.37 -9.90 26.91
CA GLU A 254 16.33 -8.81 27.11
C GLU A 254 16.14 -7.73 26.04
N LYS A 255 16.06 -8.12 24.77
CA LYS A 255 15.78 -7.20 23.65
C LYS A 255 14.39 -6.58 23.78
N ALA A 256 13.40 -7.36 24.19
CA ALA A 256 12.03 -6.87 24.38
C ALA A 256 11.98 -5.80 25.48
N ALA A 257 12.63 -6.01 26.63
CA ALA A 257 12.70 -5.05 27.71
C ALA A 257 13.43 -3.76 27.29
N ARG A 258 14.52 -3.87 26.54
CA ARG A 258 15.24 -2.71 25.99
C ARG A 258 14.37 -1.86 25.08
N LEU A 259 13.67 -2.48 24.13
CA LEU A 259 12.77 -1.79 23.23
C LEU A 259 11.62 -1.12 23.96
N GLN A 260 11.03 -1.78 24.94
CA GLN A 260 9.89 -1.28 25.70
C GLN A 260 10.22 -0.10 26.61
N TYR A 261 11.39 -0.07 27.24
CA TYR A 261 11.72 0.95 28.26
C TYR A 261 12.72 2.02 27.77
N GLN A 262 13.40 1.82 26.65
CA GLN A 262 14.40 2.77 26.13
C GLN A 262 14.04 3.37 24.79
N THR A 263 13.16 2.73 24.02
CA THR A 263 12.87 3.15 22.64
C THR A 263 11.39 3.54 22.46
N ILE A 264 10.45 2.89 23.13
CA ILE A 264 9.03 3.17 23.12
C ILE A 264 8.64 3.95 24.39
#